data_4747e90889f3cf204eb26632398813b2
#
_entry.id   4747e90889f3cf204eb26632398813b2
#
_cell.length_a   1.000
_cell.length_b   1.000
_cell.length_c   1.000
_cell.angle_alpha   90.00
_cell.angle_beta   90.00
_cell.angle_gamma   90.00
#
_symmetry.space_group_name_H-M   'P 1'
#
loop_
_entity.id
_entity.type
_entity.pdbx_description
1 polymer ?
#
loop_
_entity_poly.entity_id
_entity_poly.type
_entity_poly.pdbx_seq_one_letter_code
_entity_poly.pdbx_strand_id
1 'polypeptide(L)'
;GLPIISLYDKNKKPAPDQLKGIDYVLFDIQDVGVRFYTYISTLSLVMEACAELNIPLLVLDRPTPNGHYIDGPMLDSAFSSFVGMHEVPLVYGMTIGEYALMVNGEGWLKDQIQCDLKIIKALNYTHSSNYSLPVRPSPNLPNDHSINLYPSLGFFEGTVINAGRGTEFQFQRYGAPFFPEDQFFYTPEANFGAKYPKFKGEKCFGVDLSKTEQQDKVNLVWLIDAFQKTPKDKAFFGETFTIHAGNENLRQQIESGMTSEEIRDTWKTDIEKFKKIRENYLLYP
;
A
#
# COMPACT_ATOMS: atom_id res chain seq x y z
N GLY A 1 -12.05 13.81 -28.50
CA GLY A 1 -11.50 13.75 -27.17
C GLY A 1 -10.08 13.19 -27.21
N LEU A 2 -9.33 13.32 -26.11
CA LEU A 2 -8.00 12.72 -25.99
C LEU A 2 -8.13 11.20 -25.83
N PRO A 3 -7.18 10.40 -26.37
CA PRO A 3 -7.17 8.97 -26.18
C PRO A 3 -6.88 8.62 -24.71
N ILE A 4 -7.54 7.58 -24.20
CA ILE A 4 -7.26 7.01 -22.88
C ILE A 4 -6.52 5.70 -23.09
N ILE A 5 -5.32 5.59 -22.49
CA ILE A 5 -4.47 4.40 -22.57
C ILE A 5 -4.36 3.81 -21.17
N SER A 6 -4.75 2.54 -21.01
CA SER A 6 -4.67 1.85 -19.73
C SER A 6 -3.23 1.41 -19.45
N LEU A 7 -2.72 1.74 -18.24
CA LEU A 7 -1.50 1.20 -17.66
C LEU A 7 -1.81 0.08 -16.65
N TYR A 8 -2.89 -0.66 -16.88
CA TYR A 8 -3.33 -1.76 -16.03
C TYR A 8 -3.03 -3.12 -16.70
N ASP A 9 -3.04 -4.19 -15.94
CA ASP A 9 -2.72 -5.56 -16.35
C ASP A 9 -1.30 -5.71 -16.91
N LYS A 10 -1.18 -5.99 -18.22
CA LYS A 10 0.09 -6.31 -18.88
C LYS A 10 0.94 -5.08 -19.20
N ASN A 11 0.31 -3.92 -19.38
CA ASN A 11 0.99 -2.67 -19.78
C ASN A 11 1.19 -1.73 -18.59
N LYS A 12 1.98 -2.15 -17.61
CA LYS A 12 2.23 -1.33 -16.40
C LYS A 12 3.17 -0.14 -16.66
N LYS A 13 4.03 -0.23 -17.68
CA LYS A 13 4.95 0.81 -18.11
C LYS A 13 4.49 1.39 -19.45
N PRO A 14 4.45 2.73 -19.62
CA PRO A 14 4.16 3.33 -20.92
C PRO A 14 5.13 2.85 -22.00
N ALA A 15 4.60 2.43 -23.14
CA ALA A 15 5.42 2.03 -24.28
C ALA A 15 5.90 3.25 -25.07
N PRO A 16 7.04 3.19 -25.79
CA PRO A 16 7.59 4.32 -26.52
C PRO A 16 6.64 4.95 -27.56
N ASP A 17 5.83 4.14 -28.23
CA ASP A 17 4.84 4.59 -29.20
C ASP A 17 3.69 5.38 -28.55
N GLN A 18 3.35 5.10 -27.31
CA GLN A 18 2.34 5.81 -26.52
C GLN A 18 2.81 7.21 -26.08
N LEU A 19 4.12 7.43 -26.01
CA LEU A 19 4.75 8.70 -25.61
C LEU A 19 5.28 9.49 -26.80
N LYS A 20 5.07 9.01 -28.04
CA LYS A 20 5.55 9.69 -29.24
C LYS A 20 4.87 11.05 -29.43
N GLY A 21 5.68 12.10 -29.56
CA GLY A 21 5.22 13.49 -29.72
C GLY A 21 4.73 14.14 -28.43
N ILE A 22 5.06 13.56 -27.28
CA ILE A 22 4.78 14.13 -25.96
C ILE A 22 6.03 14.90 -25.52
N ASP A 23 5.87 16.18 -25.19
CA ASP A 23 6.93 17.05 -24.69
C ASP A 23 7.12 16.95 -23.17
N TYR A 24 6.05 16.67 -22.43
CA TYR A 24 6.03 16.52 -20.96
C TYR A 24 5.03 15.47 -20.54
N VAL A 25 5.38 14.69 -19.52
CA VAL A 25 4.45 13.81 -18.82
C VAL A 25 4.07 14.44 -17.49
N LEU A 26 2.78 14.46 -17.15
CA LEU A 26 2.30 14.87 -15.83
C LEU A 26 1.83 13.64 -15.06
N PHE A 27 2.31 13.51 -13.82
CA PHE A 27 1.83 12.49 -12.89
C PHE A 27 0.99 13.16 -11.80
N ASP A 28 -0.32 12.91 -11.81
CA ASP A 28 -1.31 13.51 -10.92
C ASP A 28 -2.21 12.42 -10.33
N ILE A 29 -1.61 11.52 -9.51
CA ILE A 29 -2.31 10.39 -8.92
C ILE A 29 -2.21 10.46 -7.40
N GLN A 30 -3.35 10.26 -6.70
CA GLN A 30 -3.39 10.25 -5.25
C GLN A 30 -2.87 8.92 -4.69
N ASP A 31 -1.79 8.98 -3.95
CA ASP A 31 -1.26 7.87 -3.15
C ASP A 31 -1.83 7.89 -1.72
N VAL A 32 -1.68 6.79 -0.98
CA VAL A 32 -2.16 6.66 0.41
C VAL A 32 -1.03 6.38 1.42
N GLY A 33 0.23 6.38 0.98
CA GLY A 33 1.40 6.20 1.84
C GLY A 33 1.65 4.76 2.28
N VAL A 34 1.22 3.77 1.51
CA VAL A 34 1.34 2.35 1.84
C VAL A 34 1.96 1.59 0.68
N ARG A 35 3.05 0.86 0.91
CA ARG A 35 3.86 0.20 -0.12
C ARG A 35 3.07 -0.65 -1.10
N PHE A 36 2.14 -1.47 -0.63
CA PHE A 36 1.34 -2.33 -1.51
C PHE A 36 0.18 -1.60 -2.22
N TYR A 37 0.03 -0.30 -2.01
CA TYR A 37 -0.84 0.53 -2.82
C TYR A 37 -0.05 1.00 -4.05
N THR A 38 -0.31 0.41 -5.20
CA THR A 38 0.64 0.27 -6.33
C THR A 38 0.91 1.54 -7.15
N TYR A 39 0.42 2.71 -6.78
CA TYR A 39 0.68 3.93 -7.54
C TYR A 39 2.14 4.41 -7.46
N ILE A 40 2.86 4.10 -6.38
CA ILE A 40 4.31 4.33 -6.31
C ILE A 40 5.08 3.45 -7.30
N SER A 41 4.59 2.23 -7.57
CA SER A 41 5.16 1.35 -8.60
C SER A 41 4.84 1.85 -10.00
N THR A 42 3.62 2.34 -10.23
CA THR A 42 3.25 3.02 -11.49
C THR A 42 4.14 4.24 -11.73
N LEU A 43 4.38 5.06 -10.70
CA LEU A 43 5.27 6.22 -10.77
C LEU A 43 6.67 5.80 -11.22
N SER A 44 7.28 4.79 -10.57
CA SER A 44 8.62 4.30 -10.93
C SER A 44 8.70 3.86 -12.38
N LEU A 45 7.71 3.13 -12.88
CA LEU A 45 7.67 2.70 -14.29
C LEU A 45 7.45 3.87 -15.27
N VAL A 46 6.68 4.90 -14.88
CA VAL A 46 6.53 6.13 -15.66
C VAL A 46 7.84 6.92 -15.67
N MET A 47 8.54 7.03 -14.54
CA MET A 47 9.86 7.66 -14.45
C MET A 47 10.87 6.96 -15.36
N GLU A 48 10.92 5.63 -15.39
CA GLU A 48 11.77 4.87 -16.30
C GLU A 48 11.43 5.16 -17.77
N ALA A 49 10.14 5.12 -18.14
CA ALA A 49 9.73 5.38 -19.52
C ALA A 49 10.10 6.80 -19.97
N CYS A 50 9.95 7.78 -19.08
CA CYS A 50 10.34 9.17 -19.33
C CYS A 50 11.86 9.31 -19.48
N ALA A 51 12.65 8.68 -18.60
CA ALA A 51 14.10 8.71 -18.66
C ALA A 51 14.64 8.07 -19.94
N GLU A 52 14.13 6.90 -20.33
CA GLU A 52 14.52 6.19 -21.57
C GLU A 52 14.27 7.01 -22.84
N LEU A 53 13.27 7.89 -22.83
CA LEU A 53 12.89 8.71 -23.97
C LEU A 53 13.32 10.18 -23.87
N ASN A 54 14.03 10.55 -22.80
CA ASN A 54 14.43 11.92 -22.47
C ASN A 54 13.22 12.89 -22.46
N ILE A 55 12.09 12.46 -21.89
CA ILE A 55 10.90 13.27 -21.70
C ILE A 55 10.85 13.73 -20.24
N PRO A 56 10.74 15.04 -19.96
CA PRO A 56 10.60 15.55 -18.60
C PRO A 56 9.31 15.07 -17.94
N LEU A 57 9.39 14.69 -16.64
CA LEU A 57 8.26 14.30 -15.83
C LEU A 57 7.95 15.37 -14.78
N LEU A 58 6.72 15.86 -14.75
CA LEU A 58 6.19 16.74 -13.73
C LEU A 58 5.27 15.94 -12.80
N VAL A 59 5.64 15.84 -11.51
CA VAL A 59 4.77 15.26 -10.49
C VAL A 59 4.01 16.38 -9.79
N LEU A 60 2.69 16.36 -9.89
CA LEU A 60 1.80 17.24 -9.13
C LEU A 60 1.60 16.60 -7.75
N ASP A 61 2.38 17.05 -6.77
CA ASP A 61 2.43 16.41 -5.47
C ASP A 61 1.14 16.60 -4.68
N ARG A 62 0.80 15.61 -3.86
CA ARG A 62 -0.44 15.56 -3.11
C ARG A 62 -0.20 15.18 -1.65
N PRO A 63 -1.02 15.71 -0.71
CA PRO A 63 -0.99 15.27 0.68
C PRO A 63 -1.15 13.75 0.81
N THR A 64 -0.38 13.15 1.70
CA THR A 64 -0.42 11.70 1.97
C THR A 64 -1.18 11.43 3.27
N PRO A 65 -2.31 10.69 3.25
CA PRO A 65 -3.11 10.44 4.44
C PRO A 65 -2.36 9.70 5.57
N ASN A 66 -1.47 8.76 5.23
CA ASN A 66 -0.62 8.04 6.18
C ASN A 66 0.80 8.63 6.25
N GLY A 67 0.98 9.94 5.99
CA GLY A 67 2.28 10.62 5.99
C GLY A 67 2.88 10.86 7.38
N HIS A 68 2.07 10.76 8.44
CA HIS A 68 2.40 11.14 9.81
C HIS A 68 3.24 10.10 10.57
N TYR A 69 3.48 8.90 10.01
CA TYR A 69 4.29 7.86 10.65
C TYR A 69 5.04 6.99 9.64
N ILE A 70 6.04 6.28 10.14
CA ILE A 70 6.85 5.31 9.38
C ILE A 70 6.82 4.01 10.16
N ASP A 71 6.37 2.91 9.53
CA ASP A 71 6.21 1.64 10.23
C ASP A 71 6.06 0.44 9.30
N GLY A 72 6.18 -0.75 9.89
CA GLY A 72 5.98 -2.02 9.20
C GLY A 72 7.26 -2.63 8.63
N PRO A 73 7.16 -3.84 8.09
CA PRO A 73 8.32 -4.56 7.58
C PRO A 73 8.92 -3.88 6.35
N MET A 74 10.24 -3.85 6.27
CA MET A 74 10.98 -3.45 5.07
C MET A 74 10.76 -4.45 3.95
N LEU A 75 10.71 -3.95 2.71
CA LEU A 75 10.81 -4.81 1.53
C LEU A 75 12.24 -5.35 1.43
N ASP A 76 12.36 -6.66 1.32
CA ASP A 76 13.57 -7.32 0.84
C ASP A 76 13.52 -7.38 -0.69
N SER A 77 14.60 -6.98 -1.36
CA SER A 77 14.70 -6.94 -2.82
C SER A 77 14.38 -8.27 -3.50
N ALA A 78 14.58 -9.41 -2.81
CA ALA A 78 14.19 -10.73 -3.29
C ALA A 78 12.67 -10.89 -3.49
N PHE A 79 11.86 -10.07 -2.83
CA PHE A 79 10.40 -10.04 -2.95
C PHE A 79 9.88 -8.84 -3.75
N SER A 80 10.78 -8.13 -4.45
CA SER A 80 10.39 -7.00 -5.31
C SER A 80 9.38 -7.43 -6.36
N SER A 81 8.32 -6.65 -6.49
CA SER A 81 7.22 -6.89 -7.41
C SER A 81 6.45 -5.59 -7.67
N PHE A 82 5.42 -5.63 -8.50
CA PHE A 82 4.55 -4.46 -8.67
C PHE A 82 3.80 -4.06 -7.37
N VAL A 83 3.70 -4.93 -6.39
CA VAL A 83 3.10 -4.66 -5.06
C VAL A 83 4.10 -4.01 -4.10
N GLY A 84 5.36 -3.89 -4.51
CA GLY A 84 6.44 -3.20 -3.81
C GLY A 84 7.72 -3.34 -4.60
N MET A 85 8.22 -2.23 -5.17
CA MET A 85 9.38 -2.25 -6.07
C MET A 85 10.69 -1.95 -5.34
N HIS A 86 10.66 -1.09 -4.33
CA HIS A 86 11.86 -0.54 -3.69
C HIS A 86 11.91 -0.86 -2.19
N GLU A 87 13.12 -0.89 -1.63
CA GLU A 87 13.41 -1.24 -0.23
C GLU A 87 12.96 -0.13 0.73
N VAL A 88 11.64 -0.03 0.91
CA VAL A 88 10.99 0.88 1.84
C VAL A 88 10.13 0.11 2.85
N PRO A 89 9.86 0.68 4.06
CA PRO A 89 8.92 0.08 4.99
C PRO A 89 7.50 0.08 4.43
N LEU A 90 6.59 -0.67 5.06
CA LEU A 90 5.21 -0.76 4.62
C LEU A 90 4.52 0.61 4.58
N VAL A 91 4.72 1.42 5.60
CA VAL A 91 4.33 2.84 5.65
C VAL A 91 5.59 3.68 5.66
N TYR A 92 5.82 4.43 4.60
CA TYR A 92 7.08 5.11 4.36
C TYR A 92 7.06 6.61 4.73
N GLY A 93 5.90 7.17 5.09
CA GLY A 93 5.78 8.53 5.61
C GLY A 93 6.24 9.63 4.65
N MET A 94 5.99 9.49 3.35
CA MET A 94 6.37 10.45 2.30
C MET A 94 5.21 10.74 1.38
N THR A 95 5.19 11.93 0.78
CA THR A 95 4.32 12.19 -0.37
C THR A 95 4.83 11.46 -1.62
N ILE A 96 3.99 11.37 -2.65
CA ILE A 96 4.38 10.73 -3.90
C ILE A 96 5.52 11.50 -4.61
N GLY A 97 5.57 12.84 -4.44
CA GLY A 97 6.65 13.67 -4.96
C GLY A 97 7.97 13.44 -4.23
N GLU A 98 7.96 13.35 -2.91
CA GLU A 98 9.14 13.01 -2.11
C GLU A 98 9.65 11.60 -2.43
N TYR A 99 8.73 10.64 -2.59
CA TYR A 99 9.05 9.28 -3.02
C TYR A 99 9.73 9.26 -4.40
N ALA A 100 9.22 10.05 -5.37
CA ALA A 100 9.84 10.18 -6.69
C ALA A 100 11.27 10.71 -6.61
N LEU A 101 11.51 11.75 -5.78
CA LEU A 101 12.86 12.29 -5.55
C LEU A 101 13.79 11.23 -4.96
N MET A 102 13.32 10.44 -3.99
CA MET A 102 14.10 9.37 -3.38
C MET A 102 14.46 8.28 -4.40
N VAL A 103 13.48 7.79 -5.16
CA VAL A 103 13.72 6.77 -6.21
C VAL A 103 14.76 7.24 -7.23
N ASN A 104 14.68 8.51 -7.64
CA ASN A 104 15.62 9.11 -8.58
C ASN A 104 16.99 9.31 -7.94
N GLY A 105 17.04 9.87 -6.73
CA GLY A 105 18.29 10.21 -6.04
C GLY A 105 19.09 8.99 -5.57
N GLU A 106 18.42 7.93 -5.14
CA GLU A 106 19.06 6.66 -4.75
C GLU A 106 19.40 5.77 -5.96
N GLY A 107 19.03 6.18 -7.20
CA GLY A 107 19.30 5.41 -8.41
C GLY A 107 18.53 4.09 -8.46
N TRP A 108 17.30 4.06 -7.95
CA TRP A 108 16.49 2.83 -7.86
C TRP A 108 15.76 2.48 -9.15
N LEU A 109 15.81 3.34 -10.16
CA LEU A 109 15.30 3.01 -11.50
C LEU A 109 16.21 1.98 -12.16
N LYS A 110 15.65 1.23 -13.11
CA LYS A 110 16.38 0.21 -13.87
C LYS A 110 17.65 0.81 -14.48
N ASP A 111 18.76 0.08 -14.40
CA ASP A 111 20.09 0.48 -14.88
C ASP A 111 20.57 1.83 -14.29
N GLN A 112 20.01 2.25 -13.15
CA GLN A 112 20.31 3.52 -12.45
C GLN A 112 20.12 4.76 -13.34
N ILE A 113 19.22 4.68 -14.33
CA ILE A 113 18.90 5.82 -15.19
C ILE A 113 18.26 6.94 -14.36
N GLN A 114 18.47 8.20 -14.79
CA GLN A 114 17.94 9.38 -14.11
C GLN A 114 16.80 9.99 -14.92
N CYS A 115 15.67 10.22 -14.26
CA CYS A 115 14.54 10.93 -14.85
C CYS A 115 14.74 12.45 -14.70
N ASP A 116 14.49 13.21 -15.76
CA ASP A 116 14.34 14.68 -15.67
C ASP A 116 13.03 14.97 -14.94
N LEU A 117 13.15 15.14 -13.59
CA LEU A 117 12.03 15.16 -12.65
C LEU A 117 11.82 16.54 -12.04
N LYS A 118 10.59 17.04 -12.10
CA LYS A 118 10.17 18.25 -11.42
C LYS A 118 8.96 17.98 -10.53
N ILE A 119 9.05 18.40 -9.26
CA ILE A 119 7.94 18.30 -8.31
C ILE A 119 7.25 19.65 -8.17
N ILE A 120 5.94 19.68 -8.35
CA ILE A 120 5.07 20.81 -8.05
C ILE A 120 4.48 20.55 -6.66
N LYS A 121 4.97 21.29 -5.67
CA LYS A 121 4.64 21.09 -4.25
C LYS A 121 3.18 21.42 -3.94
N ALA A 122 2.58 20.65 -3.04
CA ALA A 122 1.32 21.00 -2.41
C ALA A 122 1.50 22.25 -1.50
N LEU A 123 0.52 23.14 -1.51
CA LEU A 123 0.53 24.33 -0.65
C LEU A 123 -0.04 24.00 0.73
N ASN A 124 0.52 24.63 1.77
CA ASN A 124 0.03 24.53 3.16
C ASN A 124 -0.06 23.08 3.70
N TYR A 125 0.83 22.20 3.26
CA TYR A 125 0.92 20.82 3.71
C TYR A 125 2.15 20.60 4.60
N THR A 126 1.97 19.79 5.63
CA THR A 126 3.04 19.20 6.47
C THR A 126 2.75 17.72 6.64
N HIS A 127 3.75 16.90 7.00
CA HIS A 127 3.52 15.47 7.27
C HIS A 127 2.56 15.21 8.44
N SER A 128 2.41 16.17 9.36
CA SER A 128 1.44 16.09 10.46
C SER A 128 0.04 16.60 10.10
N SER A 129 -0.17 17.09 8.87
CA SER A 129 -1.48 17.57 8.44
C SER A 129 -2.49 16.44 8.36
N ASN A 130 -3.62 16.58 9.06
CA ASN A 130 -4.75 15.69 8.86
C ASN A 130 -5.45 16.09 7.54
N TYR A 131 -5.49 15.17 6.60
CA TYR A 131 -6.03 15.44 5.27
C TYR A 131 -7.05 14.37 4.85
N SER A 132 -8.28 14.80 4.71
CA SER A 132 -9.37 13.98 4.17
C SER A 132 -9.40 14.07 2.64
N LEU A 133 -9.37 12.93 1.98
CA LEU A 133 -9.37 12.87 0.51
C LEU A 133 -10.75 13.27 -0.04
N PRO A 134 -10.83 14.27 -0.92
CA PRO A 134 -12.10 14.70 -1.52
C PRO A 134 -12.70 13.66 -2.47
N VAL A 135 -11.87 12.74 -2.97
CA VAL A 135 -12.27 11.65 -3.86
C VAL A 135 -11.67 10.35 -3.34
N ARG A 136 -12.44 9.28 -3.35
CA ARG A 136 -11.96 7.94 -2.99
C ARG A 136 -10.76 7.54 -3.84
N PRO A 137 -9.61 7.19 -3.26
CA PRO A 137 -8.42 6.80 -4.04
C PRO A 137 -8.59 5.42 -4.68
N SER A 138 -9.52 4.62 -4.16
CA SER A 138 -9.90 3.31 -4.67
C SER A 138 -11.36 3.00 -4.33
N PRO A 139 -12.08 2.21 -5.16
CA PRO A 139 -13.39 1.69 -4.79
C PRO A 139 -13.41 0.91 -3.47
N ASN A 140 -12.26 0.35 -3.05
CA ASN A 140 -12.11 -0.39 -1.80
C ASN A 140 -11.55 0.45 -0.63
N LEU A 141 -11.32 1.74 -0.82
CA LEU A 141 -10.94 2.68 0.25
C LEU A 141 -11.97 3.80 0.29
N PRO A 142 -13.16 3.55 0.88
CA PRO A 142 -14.32 4.43 0.75
C PRO A 142 -14.23 5.72 1.56
N ASN A 143 -13.40 5.76 2.60
CA ASN A 143 -13.29 6.88 3.54
C ASN A 143 -11.93 6.92 4.24
N ASP A 144 -11.66 7.98 4.99
CA ASP A 144 -10.40 8.20 5.72
C ASP A 144 -10.09 7.08 6.71
N HIS A 145 -11.14 6.55 7.35
CA HIS A 145 -10.98 5.47 8.32
C HIS A 145 -10.46 4.18 7.66
N SER A 146 -11.02 3.81 6.50
CA SER A 146 -10.51 2.66 5.74
C SER A 146 -9.06 2.86 5.26
N ILE A 147 -8.70 4.09 4.86
CA ILE A 147 -7.35 4.45 4.43
C ILE A 147 -6.37 4.33 5.61
N ASN A 148 -6.77 4.77 6.80
CA ASN A 148 -5.95 4.66 8.01
C ASN A 148 -5.75 3.20 8.47
N LEU A 149 -6.79 2.36 8.37
CA LEU A 149 -6.69 0.94 8.74
C LEU A 149 -6.01 0.07 7.66
N TYR A 150 -5.93 0.56 6.41
CA TYR A 150 -5.42 -0.20 5.28
C TYR A 150 -3.99 -0.75 5.47
N PRO A 151 -3.02 -0.03 6.07
CA PRO A 151 -1.69 -0.59 6.33
C PRO A 151 -1.71 -1.89 7.14
N SER A 152 -2.66 -2.02 8.07
CA SER A 152 -2.81 -3.20 8.91
C SER A 152 -3.66 -4.29 8.25
N LEU A 153 -4.78 -3.91 7.61
CA LEU A 153 -5.74 -4.86 7.06
C LEU A 153 -5.40 -5.31 5.63
N GLY A 154 -4.54 -4.59 4.93
CA GLY A 154 -4.09 -4.97 3.58
C GLY A 154 -3.31 -6.29 3.55
N PHE A 155 -2.67 -6.70 4.64
CA PHE A 155 -2.05 -8.03 4.76
C PHE A 155 -3.04 -9.17 4.51
N PHE A 156 -4.32 -8.97 4.84
CA PHE A 156 -5.35 -9.99 4.61
C PHE A 156 -5.58 -10.32 3.13
N GLU A 157 -5.17 -9.45 2.21
CA GLU A 157 -5.20 -9.78 0.77
C GLU A 157 -4.37 -11.04 0.46
N GLY A 158 -3.26 -11.23 1.18
CA GLY A 158 -2.40 -12.39 1.08
C GLY A 158 -2.80 -13.58 1.97
N THR A 159 -3.96 -13.56 2.61
CA THR A 159 -4.44 -14.64 3.50
C THR A 159 -5.78 -15.21 3.02
N VAL A 160 -6.31 -16.20 3.75
CA VAL A 160 -7.66 -16.73 3.49
C VAL A 160 -8.78 -15.86 4.07
N ILE A 161 -8.48 -14.80 4.81
CA ILE A 161 -9.46 -13.96 5.51
C ILE A 161 -10.03 -12.89 4.59
N ASN A 162 -11.31 -12.58 4.73
CA ASN A 162 -11.93 -11.44 4.08
C ASN A 162 -11.70 -10.17 4.92
N ALA A 163 -11.22 -9.09 4.29
CA ALA A 163 -10.99 -7.78 4.92
C ALA A 163 -12.13 -6.78 4.63
N GLY A 164 -13.37 -7.22 4.72
CA GLY A 164 -14.55 -6.38 4.47
C GLY A 164 -14.83 -6.09 2.99
N ARG A 165 -14.03 -6.61 2.07
CA ARG A 165 -14.30 -6.46 0.63
C ARG A 165 -15.61 -7.18 0.26
N GLY A 166 -16.40 -6.54 -0.60
CA GLY A 166 -17.77 -6.99 -0.88
C GLY A 166 -18.79 -6.49 0.15
N THR A 167 -18.43 -5.51 0.99
CA THR A 167 -19.34 -4.78 1.88
C THR A 167 -19.15 -3.27 1.68
N GLU A 168 -19.90 -2.42 2.38
CA GLU A 168 -19.69 -0.96 2.44
C GLU A 168 -18.59 -0.55 3.45
N PHE A 169 -17.92 -1.54 4.09
CA PHE A 169 -16.90 -1.33 5.14
C PHE A 169 -15.57 -2.01 4.76
N GLN A 170 -15.13 -1.79 3.52
CA GLN A 170 -13.86 -2.32 3.02
C GLN A 170 -12.72 -1.84 3.91
N PHE A 171 -11.85 -2.76 4.32
CA PHE A 171 -10.73 -2.54 5.25
C PHE A 171 -11.12 -1.86 6.57
N GLN A 172 -12.36 -2.10 7.04
CA GLN A 172 -12.88 -1.65 8.34
C GLN A 172 -13.45 -2.81 9.16
N ARG A 173 -13.27 -4.03 8.69
CA ARG A 173 -13.64 -5.30 9.35
C ARG A 173 -12.84 -6.44 8.74
N TYR A 174 -12.75 -7.54 9.47
CA TYR A 174 -12.22 -8.78 8.93
C TYR A 174 -12.96 -10.00 9.50
N GLY A 175 -12.94 -11.11 8.76
CA GLY A 175 -13.58 -12.34 9.22
C GLY A 175 -13.59 -13.45 8.19
N ALA A 176 -14.15 -14.58 8.62
CA ALA A 176 -14.31 -15.78 7.81
C ALA A 176 -15.50 -16.64 8.30
N PRO A 177 -16.07 -17.53 7.45
CA PRO A 177 -17.15 -18.42 7.86
C PRO A 177 -16.75 -19.45 8.93
N PHE A 178 -15.46 -19.75 9.00
CA PHE A 178 -14.91 -20.74 9.94
C PHE A 178 -14.41 -20.13 11.28
N PHE A 179 -14.55 -18.82 11.47
CA PHE A 179 -14.28 -18.22 12.77
C PHE A 179 -15.33 -18.66 13.79
N PRO A 180 -15.01 -18.67 15.09
CA PRO A 180 -15.99 -18.90 16.13
C PRO A 180 -17.20 -17.98 15.97
N GLU A 181 -18.41 -18.50 16.19
CA GLU A 181 -19.64 -17.69 16.17
C GLU A 181 -19.56 -16.58 17.21
N ASP A 182 -19.91 -15.38 16.78
CA ASP A 182 -19.93 -14.18 17.63
C ASP A 182 -21.14 -13.31 17.23
N GLN A 183 -21.40 -12.26 18.04
CA GLN A 183 -22.48 -11.31 17.78
C GLN A 183 -22.26 -10.54 16.48
N PHE A 184 -20.99 -10.23 16.14
CA PHE A 184 -20.66 -9.55 14.90
C PHE A 184 -20.44 -10.53 13.76
N PHE A 185 -21.19 -10.34 12.70
CA PHE A 185 -21.02 -11.05 11.44
C PHE A 185 -21.39 -10.15 10.25
N TYR A 186 -20.96 -10.54 9.07
CA TYR A 186 -21.31 -9.90 7.81
C TYR A 186 -21.30 -10.91 6.66
N THR A 187 -21.94 -10.57 5.56
CA THR A 187 -21.95 -11.40 4.34
C THR A 187 -21.36 -10.57 3.19
N PRO A 188 -20.19 -10.97 2.65
CA PRO A 188 -19.64 -10.31 1.46
C PRO A 188 -20.51 -10.56 0.23
N GLU A 189 -20.79 -9.50 -0.53
CA GLU A 189 -21.51 -9.59 -1.81
C GLU A 189 -20.71 -8.91 -2.91
N ALA A 190 -20.97 -9.29 -4.18
CA ALA A 190 -20.30 -8.64 -5.30
C ALA A 190 -20.68 -7.16 -5.36
N ASN A 191 -19.69 -6.29 -5.45
CA ASN A 191 -19.89 -4.86 -5.62
C ASN A 191 -18.88 -4.27 -6.63
N PHE A 192 -18.93 -2.95 -6.87
CA PHE A 192 -18.06 -2.28 -7.85
C PHE A 192 -16.56 -2.47 -7.55
N GLY A 193 -16.16 -2.48 -6.27
CA GLY A 193 -14.76 -2.65 -5.83
C GLY A 193 -14.30 -4.11 -5.73
N ALA A 194 -15.25 -5.07 -5.65
CA ALA A 194 -14.96 -6.49 -5.49
C ALA A 194 -16.02 -7.35 -6.19
N LYS A 195 -15.73 -7.74 -7.44
CA LYS A 195 -16.64 -8.62 -8.21
C LYS A 195 -16.71 -10.03 -7.63
N TYR A 196 -15.61 -10.51 -7.08
CA TYR A 196 -15.44 -11.84 -6.50
C TYR A 196 -14.78 -11.72 -5.11
N PRO A 197 -15.48 -11.18 -4.10
CA PRO A 197 -14.92 -11.12 -2.76
C PRO A 197 -14.76 -12.52 -2.18
N LYS A 198 -13.78 -12.72 -1.30
CA LYS A 198 -13.66 -13.96 -0.53
C LYS A 198 -14.94 -14.21 0.23
N PHE A 199 -15.43 -15.45 0.25
CA PHE A 199 -16.65 -15.89 0.94
C PHE A 199 -17.92 -15.16 0.47
N LYS A 200 -18.03 -14.86 -0.82
CA LYS A 200 -19.23 -14.25 -1.40
C LYS A 200 -20.49 -15.07 -1.07
N GLY A 201 -21.49 -14.42 -0.46
CA GLY A 201 -22.76 -15.04 -0.07
C GLY A 201 -22.68 -15.88 1.20
N GLU A 202 -21.52 -15.99 1.85
CA GLU A 202 -21.34 -16.75 3.08
C GLU A 202 -21.33 -15.81 4.30
N LYS A 203 -21.93 -16.27 5.41
CA LYS A 203 -21.89 -15.58 6.69
C LYS A 203 -20.49 -15.68 7.28
N CYS A 204 -19.78 -14.55 7.39
CA CYS A 204 -18.47 -14.44 8.00
C CYS A 204 -18.61 -13.89 9.42
N PHE A 205 -18.12 -14.61 10.43
CA PHE A 205 -17.91 -14.08 11.77
C PHE A 205 -16.56 -13.38 11.85
N GLY A 206 -16.44 -12.35 12.68
CA GLY A 206 -15.20 -11.59 12.71
C GLY A 206 -15.19 -10.42 13.66
N VAL A 207 -14.47 -9.36 13.28
CA VAL A 207 -14.29 -8.16 14.09
C VAL A 207 -14.73 -6.94 13.31
N ASP A 208 -15.54 -6.08 13.92
CA ASP A 208 -15.89 -4.77 13.40
C ASP A 208 -14.89 -3.72 13.93
N LEU A 209 -14.18 -3.10 13.03
CA LEU A 209 -13.21 -2.04 13.31
C LEU A 209 -13.71 -0.65 12.87
N SER A 210 -14.97 -0.54 12.44
CA SER A 210 -15.53 0.71 11.91
C SER A 210 -15.57 1.88 12.91
N LYS A 211 -15.38 1.59 14.19
CA LYS A 211 -15.33 2.57 15.29
C LYS A 211 -14.00 2.57 16.04
N THR A 212 -12.99 1.88 15.50
CA THR A 212 -11.64 1.87 16.09
C THR A 212 -11.02 3.26 15.99
N GLU A 213 -10.23 3.65 16.98
CA GLU A 213 -9.47 4.89 16.95
C GLU A 213 -8.46 4.92 15.80
N GLN A 214 -8.09 6.11 15.36
CA GLN A 214 -7.06 6.31 14.34
C GLN A 214 -5.75 5.65 14.77
N GLN A 215 -5.13 4.92 13.83
CA GLN A 215 -3.87 4.23 14.06
C GLN A 215 -2.70 5.13 13.62
N ASP A 216 -1.65 5.13 14.40
CA ASP A 216 -0.34 5.77 14.15
C ASP A 216 0.78 4.72 13.97
N LYS A 217 0.38 3.47 13.78
CA LYS A 217 1.27 2.32 13.59
C LYS A 217 0.55 1.18 12.86
N VAL A 218 1.31 0.27 12.29
CA VAL A 218 0.81 -0.99 11.75
C VAL A 218 0.40 -1.90 12.91
N ASN A 219 -0.87 -2.23 13.00
CA ASN A 219 -1.44 -3.06 14.05
C ASN A 219 -1.46 -4.53 13.61
N LEU A 220 -0.52 -5.33 14.10
CA LEU A 220 -0.43 -6.76 13.80
C LEU A 220 -1.35 -7.62 14.68
N VAL A 221 -1.93 -7.06 15.75
CA VAL A 221 -2.80 -7.83 16.66
C VAL A 221 -3.97 -8.46 15.90
N TRP A 222 -4.53 -7.75 14.92
CA TRP A 222 -5.64 -8.25 14.10
C TRP A 222 -5.24 -9.40 13.18
N LEU A 223 -4.03 -9.33 12.61
CA LEU A 223 -3.48 -10.39 11.76
C LEU A 223 -3.18 -11.65 12.59
N ILE A 224 -2.58 -11.48 13.77
CA ILE A 224 -2.26 -12.56 14.71
C ILE A 224 -3.54 -13.20 15.27
N ASP A 225 -4.54 -12.38 15.66
CA ASP A 225 -5.84 -12.86 16.12
C ASP A 225 -6.55 -13.73 15.05
N ALA A 226 -6.55 -13.25 13.82
CA ALA A 226 -7.12 -14.00 12.70
C ALA A 226 -6.38 -15.32 12.41
N PHE A 227 -5.04 -15.31 12.51
CA PHE A 227 -4.22 -16.52 12.40
C PHE A 227 -4.59 -17.53 13.49
N GLN A 228 -4.70 -17.10 14.74
CA GLN A 228 -5.05 -17.96 15.88
C GLN A 228 -6.48 -18.53 15.81
N LYS A 229 -7.43 -17.76 15.23
CA LYS A 229 -8.83 -18.20 15.01
C LYS A 229 -8.99 -19.14 13.81
N THR A 230 -7.99 -19.22 12.95
CA THR A 230 -8.05 -20.09 11.77
C THR A 230 -7.82 -21.55 12.19
N PRO A 231 -8.72 -22.50 11.83
CA PRO A 231 -8.53 -23.92 12.11
C PRO A 231 -7.19 -24.44 11.58
N LYS A 232 -6.54 -25.31 12.34
CA LYS A 232 -5.19 -25.83 12.02
C LYS A 232 -5.11 -26.64 10.71
N ASP A 233 -6.23 -27.15 10.25
CA ASP A 233 -6.36 -27.86 8.98
C ASP A 233 -6.49 -26.95 7.76
N LYS A 234 -6.57 -25.61 7.98
CA LYS A 234 -6.65 -24.59 6.93
C LYS A 234 -5.33 -23.82 6.83
N ALA A 235 -4.83 -23.67 5.62
CA ALA A 235 -3.71 -22.77 5.36
C ALA A 235 -4.18 -21.31 5.52
N PHE A 236 -3.64 -20.59 6.49
CA PHE A 236 -3.95 -19.17 6.72
C PHE A 236 -3.29 -18.27 5.68
N PHE A 237 -1.99 -18.45 5.45
CA PHE A 237 -1.21 -17.68 4.49
C PHE A 237 -1.38 -18.22 3.08
N GLY A 238 -1.79 -17.36 2.14
CA GLY A 238 -1.81 -17.65 0.72
C GLY A 238 -0.44 -17.38 0.06
N GLU A 239 -0.31 -17.75 -1.20
CA GLU A 239 0.93 -17.61 -1.98
C GLU A 239 1.43 -16.16 -2.11
N THR A 240 0.54 -15.18 -2.03
CA THR A 240 0.88 -13.76 -2.19
C THR A 240 1.20 -13.05 -0.87
N PHE A 241 1.15 -13.74 0.28
CA PHE A 241 1.34 -13.08 1.58
C PHE A 241 2.72 -12.44 1.71
N THR A 242 3.77 -13.17 1.33
CA THR A 242 5.15 -12.68 1.39
C THR A 242 5.39 -11.48 0.49
N ILE A 243 4.67 -11.40 -0.64
CA ILE A 243 4.70 -10.24 -1.54
C ILE A 243 4.10 -8.99 -0.85
N HIS A 244 2.97 -9.14 -0.15
CA HIS A 244 2.36 -8.04 0.62
C HIS A 244 3.22 -7.66 1.83
N ALA A 245 3.74 -8.65 2.56
CA ALA A 245 4.66 -8.42 3.67
C ALA A 245 6.00 -7.79 3.21
N GLY A 246 6.44 -8.11 2.00
CA GLY A 246 7.71 -7.69 1.43
C GLY A 246 8.90 -8.54 1.89
N ASN A 247 8.66 -9.59 2.65
CA ASN A 247 9.66 -10.55 3.11
C ASN A 247 8.99 -11.82 3.65
N GLU A 248 9.80 -12.84 3.91
CA GLU A 248 9.34 -14.11 4.51
C GLU A 248 9.23 -14.04 6.04
N ASN A 249 9.96 -13.12 6.68
CA ASN A 249 10.12 -13.09 8.13
C ASN A 249 8.80 -12.91 8.87
N LEU A 250 7.91 -12.02 8.40
CA LEU A 250 6.64 -11.74 9.07
C LEU A 250 5.79 -13.00 9.22
N ARG A 251 5.73 -13.84 8.18
CA ARG A 251 5.03 -15.11 8.22
C ARG A 251 5.64 -16.05 9.28
N GLN A 252 6.95 -16.26 9.23
CA GLN A 252 7.67 -17.14 10.15
C GLN A 252 7.53 -16.68 11.61
N GLN A 253 7.58 -15.37 11.85
CA GLN A 253 7.40 -14.78 13.17
C GLN A 253 6.00 -15.05 13.74
N ILE A 254 4.96 -14.88 12.94
CA ILE A 254 3.58 -15.18 13.35
C ILE A 254 3.41 -16.70 13.59
N GLU A 255 3.91 -17.56 12.70
CA GLU A 255 3.84 -19.02 12.83
C GLU A 255 4.60 -19.52 14.07
N SER A 256 5.69 -18.83 14.46
CA SER A 256 6.45 -19.14 15.69
C SER A 256 5.80 -18.62 16.97
N GLY A 257 4.69 -17.86 16.87
CA GLY A 257 3.94 -17.36 18.02
C GLY A 257 4.50 -16.09 18.65
N MET A 258 5.31 -15.30 17.93
CA MET A 258 5.78 -13.99 18.41
C MET A 258 4.59 -13.03 18.58
N THR A 259 4.69 -12.18 19.59
CA THR A 259 3.73 -11.09 19.81
C THR A 259 3.91 -9.96 18.80
N SER A 260 2.90 -9.10 18.67
CA SER A 260 2.95 -7.91 17.83
C SER A 260 4.15 -7.01 18.16
N GLU A 261 4.44 -6.84 19.45
CA GLU A 261 5.54 -6.01 19.94
C GLU A 261 6.91 -6.62 19.59
N GLU A 262 7.09 -7.92 19.81
CA GLU A 262 8.33 -8.62 19.45
C GLU A 262 8.62 -8.55 17.96
N ILE A 263 7.59 -8.73 17.12
CA ILE A 263 7.73 -8.60 15.66
C ILE A 263 8.13 -7.17 15.29
N ARG A 264 7.45 -6.16 15.82
CA ARG A 264 7.73 -4.74 15.54
C ARG A 264 9.13 -4.33 15.97
N ASP A 265 9.64 -4.91 17.06
CA ASP A 265 11.00 -4.66 17.53
C ASP A 265 12.06 -5.08 16.51
N THR A 266 11.79 -6.10 15.70
CA THR A 266 12.70 -6.54 14.64
C THR A 266 12.83 -5.53 13.48
N TRP A 267 11.87 -4.61 13.31
CA TRP A 267 11.89 -3.60 12.25
C TRP A 267 12.68 -2.34 12.58
N LYS A 268 12.90 -2.06 13.89
CA LYS A 268 13.45 -0.78 14.37
C LYS A 268 14.74 -0.36 13.68
N THR A 269 15.69 -1.28 13.57
CA THR A 269 17.01 -0.97 12.97
C THR A 269 16.88 -0.53 11.50
N ASP A 270 16.05 -1.21 10.73
CA ASP A 270 15.91 -0.92 9.31
C ASP A 270 15.06 0.33 9.09
N ILE A 271 14.05 0.55 9.92
CA ILE A 271 13.27 1.81 9.92
C ILE A 271 14.19 3.00 10.22
N GLU A 272 15.12 2.90 11.17
CA GLU A 272 16.06 4.00 11.47
C GLU A 272 17.06 4.25 10.32
N LYS A 273 17.48 3.22 9.59
CA LYS A 273 18.27 3.38 8.37
C LYS A 273 17.46 4.09 7.29
N PHE A 274 16.21 3.66 7.08
CA PHE A 274 15.32 4.28 6.09
C PHE A 274 15.04 5.75 6.40
N LYS A 275 14.80 6.10 7.66
CA LYS A 275 14.59 7.49 8.07
C LYS A 275 15.73 8.41 7.64
N LYS A 276 17.00 7.96 7.78
CA LYS A 276 18.18 8.72 7.36
C LYS A 276 18.25 8.93 5.84
N ILE A 277 17.84 7.93 5.04
CA ILE A 277 17.74 8.08 3.59
C ILE A 277 16.63 9.08 3.25
N ARG A 278 15.44 8.86 3.83
CA ARG A 278 14.24 9.68 3.64
C ARG A 278 14.47 11.16 3.89
N GLU A 279 15.20 11.53 4.95
CA GLU A 279 15.50 12.92 5.34
C GLU A 279 16.10 13.76 4.21
N ASN A 280 16.85 13.15 3.29
CA ASN A 280 17.46 13.85 2.15
C ASN A 280 16.43 14.27 1.07
N TYR A 281 15.22 13.73 1.11
CA TYR A 281 14.22 13.90 0.06
C TYR A 281 12.94 14.58 0.51
N LEU A 282 12.88 15.01 1.77
CA LEU A 282 11.69 15.69 2.30
C LEU A 282 11.53 17.08 1.70
N LEU A 283 10.31 17.39 1.30
CA LEU A 283 9.90 18.69 0.74
C LEU A 283 9.08 19.52 1.74
N TYR A 284 8.54 18.83 2.75
CA TYR A 284 7.62 19.42 3.74
C TYR A 284 8.11 19.15 5.16
N PRO A 285 7.78 20.04 6.11
CA PRO A 285 8.11 19.85 7.52
C PRO A 285 7.30 18.73 8.17
#